data_27520ace6a3d1361a9f331bf41d0a08e
#
_entry.id   27520ace6a3d1361a9f331bf41d0a08e
#
_cell.length_a   1.000
_cell.length_b   1.000
_cell.length_c   1.000
_cell.angle_alpha   90.00
_cell.angle_beta   90.00
_cell.angle_gamma   90.00
#
_symmetry.space_group_name_H-M   'P 1'
#
loop_
_entity.id
_entity.type
_entity.pdbx_description
1 polymer ?
#
loop_
_entity_poly.entity_id
_entity_poly.type
_entity_poly.pdbx_seq_one_letter_code
_entity_poly.pdbx_strand_id
1 'polypeptide(L)'
;VVNGAAVNYYFGGKEGLYEEVLIEAHRQMLSLEDLNRIITSEATPEEKLRVFLKHIIRTAMNASELWGIRIFLRELASPSPFVPKFITTAVFPKSQKLRELIRDITGLPPDSPAMQRATALVALPCMGLILFPEKLRTLMLPATAGDAEGLLEDMLAYMLGGLRALGETAR
;
A
#
# COMPACT_ATOMS: atom_id res chain seq x y z
N VAL A 1 -18.56 -19.07 -20.90
CA VAL A 1 -17.71 -18.68 -22.07
C VAL A 1 -17.67 -17.17 -22.09
N VAL A 2 -16.49 -16.56 -21.85
CA VAL A 2 -16.31 -15.10 -21.92
C VAL A 2 -16.39 -14.69 -23.39
N ASN A 3 -17.29 -13.74 -23.70
CA ASN A 3 -17.45 -13.24 -25.06
C ASN A 3 -16.24 -12.36 -25.44
N GLY A 4 -15.35 -12.88 -26.29
CA GLY A 4 -14.14 -12.17 -26.74
C GLY A 4 -14.44 -10.84 -27.46
N ALA A 5 -15.60 -10.69 -28.09
CA ALA A 5 -16.03 -9.43 -28.72
C ALA A 5 -16.32 -8.35 -27.66
N ALA A 6 -16.95 -8.70 -26.54
CA ALA A 6 -17.18 -7.79 -25.44
C ALA A 6 -15.87 -7.36 -24.75
N VAL A 7 -14.92 -8.28 -24.56
CA VAL A 7 -13.58 -7.96 -24.04
C VAL A 7 -12.84 -6.97 -24.94
N ASN A 8 -12.87 -7.19 -26.27
CA ASN A 8 -12.26 -6.27 -27.22
C ASN A 8 -12.93 -4.89 -27.22
N TYR A 9 -14.25 -4.84 -27.10
CA TYR A 9 -15.01 -3.59 -27.11
C TYR A 9 -14.75 -2.74 -25.85
N TYR A 10 -14.79 -3.36 -24.65
CA TYR A 10 -14.69 -2.61 -23.38
C TYR A 10 -13.25 -2.39 -22.92
N PHE A 11 -12.33 -3.29 -23.23
CA PHE A 11 -10.97 -3.29 -22.68
C PHE A 11 -9.87 -3.17 -23.74
N GLY A 12 -10.21 -3.12 -25.03
CA GLY A 12 -9.21 -3.10 -26.09
C GLY A 12 -8.46 -4.44 -26.26
N GLY A 13 -9.03 -5.54 -25.72
CA GLY A 13 -8.47 -6.86 -25.81
C GLY A 13 -8.07 -7.47 -24.45
N LYS A 14 -7.41 -8.62 -24.50
CA LYS A 14 -6.97 -9.36 -23.29
C LYS A 14 -5.95 -8.57 -22.46
N GLU A 15 -5.12 -7.78 -23.10
CA GLU A 15 -4.08 -6.96 -22.46
C GLU A 15 -4.71 -5.86 -21.61
N GLY A 16 -5.64 -5.10 -22.19
CA GLY A 16 -6.37 -4.05 -21.46
C GLY A 16 -7.19 -4.62 -20.30
N LEU A 17 -7.83 -5.78 -20.50
CA LEU A 17 -8.51 -6.47 -19.41
C LEU A 17 -7.53 -6.83 -18.26
N TYR A 18 -6.34 -7.30 -18.58
CA TYR A 18 -5.35 -7.66 -17.55
C TYR A 18 -4.84 -6.43 -16.79
N GLU A 19 -4.65 -5.29 -17.47
CA GLU A 19 -4.32 -4.02 -16.81
C GLU A 19 -5.40 -3.61 -15.80
N GLU A 20 -6.67 -3.67 -16.19
CA GLU A 20 -7.79 -3.36 -15.29
C GLU A 20 -7.84 -4.33 -14.09
N VAL A 21 -7.54 -5.60 -14.30
CA VAL A 21 -7.43 -6.60 -13.23
C VAL A 21 -6.32 -6.25 -12.25
N LEU A 22 -5.16 -5.77 -12.72
CA LEU A 22 -4.06 -5.32 -11.85
C LEU A 22 -4.44 -4.06 -11.04
N ILE A 23 -5.10 -3.10 -11.69
CA ILE A 23 -5.58 -1.87 -11.04
C ILE A 23 -6.58 -2.23 -9.94
N GLU A 24 -7.55 -3.09 -10.25
CA GLU A 24 -8.57 -3.52 -9.28
C GLU A 24 -7.95 -4.33 -8.13
N ALA A 25 -7.00 -5.23 -8.42
CA ALA A 25 -6.27 -5.97 -7.41
C ALA A 25 -5.57 -5.04 -6.39
N HIS A 26 -4.95 -3.98 -6.90
CA HIS A 26 -4.30 -2.97 -6.07
C HIS A 26 -5.31 -2.10 -5.31
N ARG A 27 -6.46 -1.80 -5.93
CA ARG A 27 -7.55 -1.06 -5.28
C ARG A 27 -8.11 -1.81 -4.07
N GLN A 28 -8.18 -3.13 -4.11
CA GLN A 28 -8.63 -3.95 -2.99
C GLN A 28 -7.72 -3.86 -1.75
N MET A 29 -6.42 -3.61 -1.93
CA MET A 29 -5.50 -3.46 -0.81
C MET A 29 -5.62 -2.08 -0.15
N LEU A 30 -5.67 -1.04 -0.97
CA LEU A 30 -5.85 0.36 -0.55
C LEU A 30 -6.37 1.17 -1.75
N SER A 31 -7.58 1.70 -1.68
CA SER A 31 -8.09 2.58 -2.73
C SER A 31 -7.47 3.98 -2.65
N LEU A 32 -7.35 4.67 -3.80
CA LEU A 32 -6.90 6.06 -3.82
C LEU A 32 -7.90 6.98 -3.09
N GLU A 33 -9.20 6.65 -3.14
CA GLU A 33 -10.27 7.38 -2.47
C GLU A 33 -10.13 7.31 -0.95
N ASP A 34 -9.90 6.11 -0.39
CA ASP A 34 -9.69 5.94 1.05
C ASP A 34 -8.44 6.68 1.52
N LEU A 35 -7.35 6.59 0.75
CA LEU A 35 -6.13 7.30 1.07
C LEU A 35 -6.33 8.82 0.99
N ASN A 36 -7.01 9.35 -0.03
CA ASN A 36 -7.35 10.76 -0.11
C ASN A 36 -8.17 11.21 1.10
N ARG A 37 -9.20 10.44 1.49
CA ARG A 37 -10.04 10.75 2.66
C ARG A 37 -9.21 10.86 3.94
N ILE A 38 -8.23 9.99 4.12
CA ILE A 38 -7.31 10.04 5.26
C ILE A 38 -6.46 11.32 5.20
N ILE A 39 -5.82 11.58 4.06
CA ILE A 39 -4.85 12.67 3.92
C ILE A 39 -5.52 14.05 4.02
N THR A 40 -6.72 14.21 3.45
CA THR A 40 -7.44 15.50 3.45
C THR A 40 -8.28 15.75 4.71
N SER A 41 -8.32 14.82 5.66
CA SER A 41 -9.01 15.04 6.93
C SER A 41 -8.32 16.14 7.76
N GLU A 42 -9.08 16.73 8.69
CA GLU A 42 -8.56 17.76 9.63
C GLU A 42 -7.74 17.17 10.80
N ALA A 43 -7.53 15.86 10.81
CA ALA A 43 -6.76 15.16 11.83
C ALA A 43 -5.26 15.54 11.79
N THR A 44 -4.58 15.37 12.90
CA THR A 44 -3.12 15.56 12.96
C THR A 44 -2.39 14.53 12.06
N PRO A 45 -1.16 14.82 11.60
CA PRO A 45 -0.39 13.87 10.80
C PRO A 45 -0.21 12.50 11.49
N GLU A 46 -0.10 12.50 12.81
CA GLU A 46 0.00 11.28 13.63
C GLU A 46 -1.29 10.46 13.59
N GLU A 47 -2.44 11.12 13.76
CA GLU A 47 -3.76 10.47 13.66
C GLU A 47 -4.03 9.95 12.26
N LYS A 48 -3.63 10.69 11.21
CA LYS A 48 -3.70 10.23 9.81
C LYS A 48 -2.87 8.96 9.60
N LEU A 49 -1.64 8.93 10.13
CA LEU A 49 -0.80 7.73 10.05
C LEU A 49 -1.44 6.56 10.81
N ARG A 50 -2.02 6.79 11.98
CA ARG A 50 -2.77 5.77 12.73
C ARG A 50 -3.92 5.19 11.92
N VAL A 51 -4.74 6.04 11.29
CA VAL A 51 -5.88 5.60 10.47
C VAL A 51 -5.39 4.81 9.24
N PHE A 52 -4.33 5.27 8.60
CA PHE A 52 -3.69 4.57 7.48
C PHE A 52 -3.22 3.17 7.91
N LEU A 53 -2.46 3.05 9.00
CA LEU A 53 -1.96 1.77 9.52
C LEU A 53 -3.08 0.83 9.94
N LYS A 54 -4.13 1.36 10.57
CA LYS A 54 -5.34 0.58 10.92
C LYS A 54 -6.00 -0.03 9.69
N HIS A 55 -6.07 0.72 8.58
CA HIS A 55 -6.57 0.21 7.31
C HIS A 55 -5.68 -0.92 6.78
N ILE A 56 -4.36 -0.73 6.77
CA ILE A 56 -3.38 -1.73 6.32
C ILE A 56 -3.48 -3.03 7.13
N ILE A 57 -3.51 -2.91 8.46
CA ILE A 57 -3.60 -4.08 9.35
C ILE A 57 -4.92 -4.83 9.10
N ARG A 58 -6.05 -4.12 9.00
CA ARG A 58 -7.34 -4.74 8.68
C ARG A 58 -7.30 -5.46 7.33
N THR A 59 -6.71 -4.87 6.32
CA THR A 59 -6.53 -5.49 5.00
C THR A 59 -5.68 -6.75 5.10
N ALA A 60 -4.58 -6.72 5.87
CA ALA A 60 -3.72 -7.86 6.09
C ALA A 60 -4.40 -9.00 6.86
N MET A 61 -5.29 -8.70 7.82
CA MET A 61 -6.07 -9.70 8.55
C MET A 61 -7.13 -10.39 7.67
N ASN A 62 -7.60 -9.73 6.62
CA ASN A 62 -8.57 -10.26 5.66
C ASN A 62 -7.93 -10.63 4.30
N ALA A 63 -6.61 -10.74 4.25
CA ALA A 63 -5.84 -10.92 3.01
C ALA A 63 -6.24 -12.19 2.24
N SER A 64 -6.63 -13.26 2.95
CA SER A 64 -7.07 -14.52 2.35
C SER A 64 -8.36 -14.39 1.50
N GLU A 65 -9.18 -13.38 1.78
CA GLU A 65 -10.43 -13.09 1.06
C GLU A 65 -10.18 -12.26 -0.21
N LEU A 66 -9.02 -11.63 -0.34
CA LEU A 66 -8.68 -10.73 -1.44
C LEU A 66 -7.99 -11.49 -2.58
N TRP A 67 -8.72 -11.71 -3.67
CA TRP A 67 -8.16 -12.38 -4.86
C TRP A 67 -6.98 -11.60 -5.48
N GLY A 68 -6.99 -10.28 -5.35
CA GLY A 68 -5.95 -9.39 -5.88
C GLY A 68 -4.56 -9.68 -5.34
N ILE A 69 -4.45 -10.16 -4.09
CA ILE A 69 -3.16 -10.51 -3.48
C ILE A 69 -2.44 -11.62 -4.26
N ARG A 70 -3.17 -12.62 -4.75
CA ARG A 70 -2.57 -13.71 -5.55
C ARG A 70 -1.99 -13.20 -6.87
N ILE A 71 -2.66 -12.23 -7.50
CA ILE A 71 -2.17 -11.60 -8.73
C ILE A 71 -0.93 -10.78 -8.44
N PHE A 72 -0.92 -10.01 -7.34
CA PHE A 72 0.25 -9.25 -6.93
C PHE A 72 1.47 -10.11 -6.64
N LEU A 73 1.30 -11.20 -5.91
CA LEU A 73 2.39 -12.15 -5.64
C LEU A 73 2.95 -12.74 -6.94
N ARG A 74 2.10 -13.03 -7.91
CA ARG A 74 2.52 -13.48 -9.24
C ARG A 74 3.34 -12.41 -9.98
N GLU A 75 2.87 -11.16 -9.98
CA GLU A 75 3.57 -10.05 -10.64
C GLU A 75 4.91 -9.74 -9.96
N LEU A 76 5.01 -9.88 -8.65
CA LEU A 76 6.29 -9.74 -7.94
C LEU A 76 7.28 -10.86 -8.32
N ALA A 77 6.79 -12.09 -8.51
CA ALA A 77 7.63 -13.23 -8.87
C ALA A 77 8.02 -13.24 -10.37
N SER A 78 7.14 -12.76 -11.24
CA SER A 78 7.32 -12.72 -12.69
C SER A 78 6.60 -11.51 -13.29
N PRO A 79 7.24 -10.34 -13.29
CA PRO A 79 6.63 -9.10 -13.77
C PRO A 79 6.17 -9.19 -15.23
N SER A 80 4.91 -8.85 -15.49
CA SER A 80 4.36 -8.76 -16.84
C SER A 80 4.80 -7.46 -17.53
N PRO A 81 4.70 -7.36 -18.87
CA PRO A 81 4.97 -6.12 -19.61
C PRO A 81 4.06 -4.94 -19.22
N PHE A 82 2.97 -5.19 -18.50
CA PHE A 82 2.00 -4.17 -18.08
C PHE A 82 2.37 -3.45 -16.78
N VAL A 83 3.34 -3.97 -16.02
CA VAL A 83 3.79 -3.40 -14.75
C VAL A 83 4.18 -1.93 -14.84
N PRO A 84 4.93 -1.44 -15.86
CA PRO A 84 5.28 -0.02 -15.95
C PRO A 84 4.05 0.91 -16.03
N LYS A 85 3.06 0.56 -16.84
CA LYS A 85 1.81 1.33 -16.96
C LYS A 85 0.99 1.26 -15.67
N PHE A 86 0.86 0.08 -15.09
CA PHE A 86 0.21 -0.12 -13.79
C PHE A 86 0.86 0.76 -12.69
N ILE A 87 2.20 0.80 -12.62
CA ILE A 87 2.89 1.65 -11.65
C ILE A 87 2.52 3.12 -11.84
N THR A 88 2.54 3.63 -13.07
CA THR A 88 2.23 5.04 -13.34
C THR A 88 0.78 5.40 -13.07
N THR A 89 -0.16 4.51 -13.36
CA THR A 89 -1.60 4.79 -13.27
C THR A 89 -2.21 4.49 -11.90
N ALA A 90 -1.73 3.47 -11.20
CA ALA A 90 -2.33 3.02 -9.96
C ALA A 90 -1.44 3.20 -8.71
N VAL A 91 -0.13 2.93 -8.83
CA VAL A 91 0.78 2.97 -7.67
C VAL A 91 1.27 4.39 -7.41
N PHE A 92 1.72 5.10 -8.44
CA PHE A 92 2.32 6.42 -8.32
C PHE A 92 1.41 7.47 -7.68
N PRO A 93 0.11 7.59 -8.04
CA PRO A 93 -0.80 8.53 -7.36
C PRO A 93 -0.93 8.29 -5.86
N LYS A 94 -0.97 7.02 -5.44
CA LYS A 94 -1.02 6.65 -4.01
C LYS A 94 0.29 6.95 -3.30
N SER A 95 1.42 6.70 -3.97
CA SER A 95 2.74 7.06 -3.46
C SER A 95 2.87 8.57 -3.22
N GLN A 96 2.34 9.41 -4.11
CA GLN A 96 2.32 10.85 -3.91
C GLN A 96 1.51 11.24 -2.68
N LYS A 97 0.33 10.65 -2.47
CA LYS A 97 -0.49 10.91 -1.28
C LYS A 97 0.20 10.46 0.02
N LEU A 98 0.87 9.32 -0.01
CA LEU A 98 1.66 8.88 1.14
C LEU A 98 2.82 9.84 1.45
N ARG A 99 3.47 10.41 0.41
CA ARG A 99 4.51 11.43 0.59
C ARG A 99 3.99 12.72 1.21
N GLU A 100 2.75 13.13 0.91
CA GLU A 100 2.12 14.28 1.57
C GLU A 100 2.06 14.05 3.09
N LEU A 101 1.59 12.89 3.54
CA LEU A 101 1.57 12.52 4.95
C LEU A 101 2.98 12.49 5.58
N ILE A 102 3.93 11.86 4.89
CA ILE A 102 5.32 11.77 5.37
C ILE A 102 5.93 13.16 5.49
N ARG A 103 5.70 14.05 4.51
CA ARG A 103 6.15 15.44 4.56
C ARG A 103 5.59 16.18 5.77
N ASP A 104 4.30 16.01 6.06
CA ASP A 104 3.64 16.67 7.19
C ASP A 104 4.22 16.22 8.55
N ILE A 105 4.76 14.98 8.63
CA ILE A 105 5.44 14.45 9.83
C ILE A 105 6.91 14.89 9.90
N THR A 106 7.62 14.88 8.76
CA THR A 106 9.09 14.99 8.72
C THR A 106 9.61 16.37 8.34
N GLY A 107 8.82 17.13 7.56
CA GLY A 107 9.28 18.36 6.90
C GLY A 107 10.23 18.14 5.74
N LEU A 108 10.45 16.89 5.27
CA LEU A 108 11.35 16.57 4.16
C LEU A 108 10.86 17.18 2.84
N PRO A 109 11.79 17.69 2.00
CA PRO A 109 11.44 18.17 0.66
C PRO A 109 10.83 17.03 -0.20
N PRO A 110 9.75 17.29 -0.97
CA PRO A 110 9.00 16.26 -1.70
C PRO A 110 9.84 15.40 -2.65
N ASP A 111 10.79 16.02 -3.34
CA ASP A 111 11.61 15.37 -4.37
C ASP A 111 13.00 14.92 -3.87
N SER A 112 13.22 15.03 -2.56
CA SER A 112 14.51 14.65 -1.98
C SER A 112 14.73 13.12 -1.98
N PRO A 113 16.00 12.66 -2.08
CA PRO A 113 16.30 11.25 -1.88
C PRO A 113 15.90 10.73 -0.50
N ALA A 114 15.89 11.59 0.52
CA ALA A 114 15.42 11.26 1.87
C ALA A 114 13.93 10.96 1.88
N MET A 115 13.11 11.74 1.17
CA MET A 115 11.68 11.50 1.01
C MET A 115 11.39 10.15 0.32
N GLN A 116 12.16 9.81 -0.71
CA GLN A 116 12.02 8.52 -1.40
C GLN A 116 12.31 7.35 -0.46
N ARG A 117 13.38 7.44 0.33
CA ARG A 117 13.71 6.43 1.35
C ARG A 117 12.66 6.34 2.45
N ALA A 118 12.20 7.48 2.97
CA ALA A 118 11.13 7.52 3.98
C ALA A 118 9.84 6.88 3.46
N THR A 119 9.47 7.15 2.20
CA THR A 119 8.31 6.51 1.55
C THR A 119 8.47 5.00 1.48
N ALA A 120 9.65 4.51 1.09
CA ALA A 120 9.93 3.08 1.03
C ALA A 120 9.87 2.42 2.43
N LEU A 121 10.42 3.07 3.46
CA LEU A 121 10.42 2.58 4.84
C LEU A 121 9.01 2.50 5.46
N VAL A 122 8.05 3.27 4.97
CA VAL A 122 6.64 3.15 5.35
C VAL A 122 5.91 2.13 4.46
N ALA A 123 6.07 2.22 3.14
CA ALA A 123 5.29 1.40 2.21
C ALA A 123 5.68 -0.08 2.23
N LEU A 124 6.98 -0.41 2.27
CA LEU A 124 7.44 -1.79 2.18
C LEU A 124 7.00 -2.67 3.37
N PRO A 125 7.09 -2.23 4.65
CA PRO A 125 6.54 -3.00 5.76
C PRO A 125 5.02 -3.18 5.66
N CYS A 126 4.27 -2.17 5.22
CA CYS A 126 2.83 -2.26 5.00
C CYS A 126 2.49 -3.28 3.91
N MET A 127 3.18 -3.24 2.77
CA MET A 127 3.01 -4.22 1.71
C MET A 127 3.42 -5.63 2.17
N GLY A 128 4.54 -5.73 2.87
CA GLY A 128 5.00 -6.99 3.45
C GLY A 128 3.95 -7.64 4.34
N LEU A 129 3.30 -6.84 5.20
CA LEU A 129 2.25 -7.34 6.09
C LEU A 129 1.04 -7.88 5.31
N ILE A 130 0.61 -7.20 4.23
CA ILE A 130 -0.53 -7.62 3.40
C ILE A 130 -0.17 -8.85 2.56
N LEU A 131 1.00 -8.87 1.94
CA LEU A 131 1.40 -9.88 0.97
C LEU A 131 1.98 -11.16 1.61
N PHE A 132 2.45 -11.08 2.86
CA PHE A 132 3.00 -12.24 3.56
C PHE A 132 1.88 -13.22 3.91
N PRO A 133 1.96 -14.49 3.44
CA PRO A 133 0.87 -15.45 3.60
C PRO A 133 0.48 -15.63 5.06
N GLU A 134 -0.81 -15.50 5.36
CA GLU A 134 -1.35 -15.56 6.73
C GLU A 134 -0.89 -16.80 7.51
N LYS A 135 -0.91 -17.98 6.86
CA LYS A 135 -0.46 -19.23 7.49
C LYS A 135 1.00 -19.18 7.92
N LEU A 136 1.88 -18.59 7.11
CA LEU A 136 3.29 -18.42 7.44
C LEU A 136 3.46 -17.36 8.53
N ARG A 137 2.72 -16.28 8.44
CA ARG A 137 2.74 -15.21 9.45
C ARG A 137 2.31 -15.73 10.81
N THR A 138 1.21 -16.47 10.89
CA THR A 138 0.73 -17.08 12.14
C THR A 138 1.73 -18.08 12.72
N LEU A 139 2.42 -18.83 11.86
CA LEU A 139 3.42 -19.81 12.30
C LEU A 139 4.71 -19.15 12.81
N MET A 140 5.20 -18.13 12.11
CA MET A 140 6.50 -17.51 12.40
C MET A 140 6.40 -16.33 13.35
N LEU A 141 5.30 -15.57 13.29
CA LEU A 141 5.07 -14.30 14.00
C LEU A 141 3.64 -14.25 14.56
N PRO A 142 3.26 -15.18 15.47
CA PRO A 142 1.88 -15.34 15.93
C PRO A 142 1.28 -14.06 16.54
N ALA A 143 2.06 -13.23 17.20
CA ALA A 143 1.62 -11.95 17.76
C ALA A 143 1.10 -10.97 16.70
N THR A 144 1.55 -11.09 15.43
CA THR A 144 1.08 -10.23 14.33
C THR A 144 -0.24 -10.69 13.71
N ALA A 145 -0.75 -11.83 14.11
CA ALA A 145 -1.99 -12.41 13.60
C ALA A 145 -3.16 -12.34 14.60
N GLY A 146 -2.88 -12.33 15.90
CA GLY A 146 -3.89 -12.42 16.96
C GLY A 146 -4.20 -11.11 17.68
N ASP A 147 -3.34 -10.09 17.57
CA ASP A 147 -3.46 -8.81 18.26
C ASP A 147 -3.30 -7.64 17.28
N ALA A 148 -4.40 -7.27 16.65
CA ALA A 148 -4.41 -6.17 15.68
C ALA A 148 -4.16 -4.80 16.33
N GLU A 149 -4.61 -4.59 17.58
CA GLU A 149 -4.42 -3.31 18.28
C GLU A 149 -2.99 -3.16 18.77
N GLY A 150 -2.41 -4.19 19.39
CA GLY A 150 -1.00 -4.18 19.77
C GLY A 150 -0.07 -3.98 18.56
N LEU A 151 -0.35 -4.66 17.44
CA LEU A 151 0.39 -4.47 16.20
C LEU A 151 0.28 -3.02 15.68
N LEU A 152 -0.90 -2.40 15.78
CA LEU A 152 -1.12 -1.01 15.39
C LEU A 152 -0.27 -0.05 16.24
N GLU A 153 -0.29 -0.20 17.56
CA GLU A 153 0.48 0.68 18.45
C GLU A 153 1.99 0.54 18.22
N ASP A 154 2.48 -0.70 18.06
CA ASP A 154 3.89 -0.96 17.80
C ASP A 154 4.33 -0.42 16.43
N MET A 155 3.55 -0.63 15.36
CA MET A 155 3.85 -0.08 14.05
C MET A 155 3.83 1.44 14.04
N LEU A 156 2.86 2.06 14.72
CA LEU A 156 2.76 3.50 14.84
C LEU A 156 3.97 4.08 15.57
N ALA A 157 4.31 3.54 16.72
CA ALA A 157 5.48 3.97 17.49
C ALA A 157 6.78 3.84 16.70
N TYR A 158 6.98 2.70 16.03
CA TYR A 158 8.16 2.43 15.19
C TYR A 158 8.26 3.41 14.02
N MET A 159 7.16 3.59 13.26
CA MET A 159 7.17 4.46 12.09
C MET A 159 7.29 5.93 12.45
N LEU A 160 6.56 6.41 13.47
CA LEU A 160 6.67 7.81 13.93
C LEU A 160 8.06 8.11 14.47
N GLY A 161 8.64 7.21 15.27
CA GLY A 161 9.99 7.38 15.78
C GLY A 161 11.02 7.47 14.65
N GLY A 162 10.95 6.57 13.67
CA GLY A 162 11.80 6.58 12.49
C GLY A 162 11.62 7.83 11.61
N LEU A 163 10.38 8.21 11.33
CA LEU A 163 10.09 9.40 10.51
C LEU A 163 10.57 10.69 11.18
N ARG A 164 10.35 10.87 12.49
CA ARG A 164 10.82 12.03 13.24
C ARG A 164 12.35 12.13 13.20
N ALA A 165 13.05 11.01 13.45
CA ALA A 165 14.50 10.96 13.37
C ALA A 165 15.03 11.32 11.97
N LEU A 166 14.36 10.88 10.89
CA LEU A 166 14.72 11.26 9.52
C LEU A 166 14.52 12.77 9.26
N GLY A 167 13.46 13.36 9.80
CA GLY A 167 13.20 14.80 9.70
C GLY A 167 14.24 15.64 10.44
N GLU A 168 14.71 15.19 11.60
CA GLU A 168 15.76 15.85 12.38
C GLU A 168 17.13 15.79 11.71
N THR A 169 17.47 14.65 11.11
CA THR A 169 18.78 14.45 10.44
C THR A 169 18.91 15.24 9.13
N ALA A 170 17.79 15.65 8.52
CA ALA A 170 17.77 16.37 7.26
C ALA A 170 17.77 17.90 7.40
N ARG A 171 17.71 18.42 8.62
CA ARG A 171 17.83 19.86 8.94
C ARG A 171 19.29 20.26 9.12
#